data_f25e30ea0bbaefb1b5b95861451eaae6
#
_entry.id   f25e30ea0bbaefb1b5b95861451eaae6
#
_cell.length_a   1.000
_cell.length_b   1.000
_cell.length_c   1.000
_cell.angle_alpha   90.00
_cell.angle_beta   90.00
_cell.angle_gamma   90.00
#
_symmetry.space_group_name_H-M   'P 1'
#
loop_
_entity.id
_entity.type
_entity.pdbx_description
1 polymer ?
#
loop_
_entity_poly.entity_id
_entity_poly.type
_entity_poly.pdbx_seq_one_letter_code
_entity_poly.pdbx_strand_id
1 'polypeptide(L)'
;MAKRERLRLLVSGGGTAGHVYPALAALAAWERSGEPMPAVRWVGTAGGMERDIVGQRGLPFHAVAAKPLRGRSIARTALGLAALVVGTVQALALLSRLRPDVVLTTGGYVSVPVALAGRILRRPVVVFLPDVRPGLAVKLQSKVATRVAASFDDAVRFLPERKTVVTGYPVRPALLEADRAEARKRLEVEGDWPVLLLYGGSLGARTLNYAVAAVLPEILERCHFVHVCGHLDYAELKQRTADLPADLAPRYHLHEFLGDRLVDALAAADLCIARAGASTLAELPAVSLPAIVVPGPFSDQQANADFLADHGAAVVLSNEAAQAGALGGLVLQVLDDDEGRRRMARASAELARPDAAERLNAEVRACVS
;
A
#
# COMPACT_ATOMS: atom_id res chain seq x y z
N MET A 1 8.54 -17.94 -37.63
CA MET A 1 7.83 -17.64 -36.39
C MET A 1 7.49 -16.15 -36.39
N ALA A 2 6.21 -15.78 -36.49
CA ALA A 2 5.80 -14.39 -36.44
C ALA A 2 6.27 -13.79 -35.10
N LYS A 3 6.96 -12.66 -35.15
CA LYS A 3 7.39 -11.88 -34.00
C LYS A 3 6.10 -11.54 -33.22
N ARG A 4 5.83 -12.20 -32.07
CA ARG A 4 4.70 -11.84 -31.22
C ARG A 4 4.85 -10.35 -30.92
N GLU A 5 3.90 -9.55 -31.40
CA GLU A 5 3.89 -8.13 -31.07
C GLU A 5 3.91 -7.97 -29.54
N ARG A 6 4.73 -7.06 -29.07
CA ARG A 6 4.88 -6.77 -27.63
C ARG A 6 3.54 -6.29 -27.09
N LEU A 7 3.02 -6.93 -26.01
CA LEU A 7 1.79 -6.55 -25.35
C LEU A 7 1.78 -5.05 -24.99
N ARG A 8 0.75 -4.33 -25.37
CA ARG A 8 0.57 -2.91 -25.04
C ARG A 8 -0.31 -2.79 -23.80
N LEU A 9 0.31 -2.56 -22.66
CA LEU A 9 -0.34 -2.44 -21.36
C LEU A 9 -0.50 -0.96 -20.98
N LEU A 10 -1.74 -0.54 -20.76
CA LEU A 10 -2.03 0.77 -20.18
C LEU A 10 -2.38 0.59 -18.71
N VAL A 11 -1.64 1.26 -17.84
CA VAL A 11 -1.86 1.22 -16.38
C VAL A 11 -2.46 2.54 -15.94
N SER A 12 -3.42 2.49 -15.02
CA SER A 12 -3.97 3.69 -14.38
C SER A 12 -4.22 3.44 -12.90
N GLY A 13 -3.58 4.25 -12.09
CA GLY A 13 -3.72 4.24 -10.65
C GLY A 13 -3.05 5.47 -10.06
N GLY A 14 -3.59 6.01 -8.98
CA GLY A 14 -3.04 7.22 -8.39
C GLY A 14 -3.84 7.73 -7.20
N GLY A 15 -3.46 8.93 -6.76
CA GLY A 15 -4.02 9.56 -5.57
C GLY A 15 -3.37 9.11 -4.25
N THR A 16 -2.88 7.88 -4.18
CA THR A 16 -2.09 7.37 -3.03
C THR A 16 -1.02 6.38 -3.52
N ALA A 17 0.04 6.21 -2.75
CA ALA A 17 1.09 5.24 -3.01
C ALA A 17 0.54 3.80 -3.11
N GLY A 18 -0.45 3.45 -2.26
CA GLY A 18 -1.11 2.14 -2.27
C GLY A 18 -1.83 1.78 -3.57
N HIS A 19 -2.11 2.76 -4.46
CA HIS A 19 -2.64 2.51 -5.80
C HIS A 19 -1.56 2.46 -6.89
N VAL A 20 -0.33 2.87 -6.59
CA VAL A 20 0.77 2.92 -7.56
C VAL A 20 1.67 1.69 -7.41
N TYR A 21 2.09 1.40 -6.19
CA TYR A 21 3.05 0.33 -5.92
C TYR A 21 2.61 -1.08 -6.35
N PRO A 22 1.33 -1.51 -6.25
CA PRO A 22 0.92 -2.83 -6.73
C PRO A 22 1.21 -3.05 -8.21
N ALA A 23 0.94 -2.05 -9.05
CA ALA A 23 1.24 -2.16 -10.48
C ALA A 23 2.75 -2.17 -10.73
N LEU A 24 3.52 -1.36 -10.00
CA LEU A 24 4.99 -1.37 -10.14
C LEU A 24 5.59 -2.70 -9.67
N ALA A 25 5.05 -3.30 -8.61
CA ALA A 25 5.46 -4.63 -8.14
C ALA A 25 5.13 -5.72 -9.17
N ALA A 26 3.93 -5.66 -9.76
CA ALA A 26 3.54 -6.57 -10.83
C ALA A 26 4.46 -6.44 -12.07
N LEU A 27 4.83 -5.22 -12.46
CA LEU A 27 5.78 -4.98 -13.55
C LEU A 27 7.17 -5.50 -13.22
N ALA A 28 7.65 -5.33 -12.00
CA ALA A 28 8.93 -5.85 -11.55
C ALA A 28 8.96 -7.39 -11.55
N ALA A 29 7.87 -8.04 -11.15
CA ALA A 29 7.72 -9.50 -11.26
C ALA A 29 7.70 -9.96 -12.72
N TRP A 30 7.07 -9.19 -13.61
CA TRP A 30 7.08 -9.47 -15.05
C TRP A 30 8.48 -9.41 -15.63
N GLU A 31 9.27 -8.39 -15.26
CA GLU A 31 10.66 -8.27 -15.69
C GLU A 31 11.53 -9.47 -15.26
N ARG A 32 11.32 -9.97 -14.03
CA ARG A 32 12.04 -11.13 -13.49
C ARG A 32 11.61 -12.48 -14.09
N SER A 33 10.40 -12.57 -14.62
CA SER A 33 9.90 -13.82 -15.22
C SER A 33 10.63 -14.25 -16.48
N GLY A 34 11.44 -13.38 -17.08
CA GLY A 34 12.09 -13.61 -18.37
C GLY A 34 11.16 -13.54 -19.58
N GLU A 35 9.87 -13.27 -19.36
CA GLU A 35 8.92 -13.04 -20.45
C GLU A 35 9.12 -11.65 -21.10
N PRO A 36 8.71 -11.50 -22.38
CA PRO A 36 8.79 -10.19 -23.03
C PRO A 36 8.02 -9.12 -22.27
N MET A 37 8.73 -8.10 -21.78
CA MET A 37 8.12 -6.97 -21.07
C MET A 37 7.05 -6.29 -21.94
N PRO A 38 5.87 -5.96 -21.38
CA PRO A 38 4.87 -5.19 -22.10
C PRO A 38 5.36 -3.77 -22.44
N ALA A 39 4.81 -3.18 -23.48
CA ALA A 39 4.96 -1.75 -23.76
C ALA A 39 4.02 -0.98 -22.84
N VAL A 40 4.53 -0.56 -21.68
CA VAL A 40 3.73 0.09 -20.63
C VAL A 40 3.54 1.58 -20.91
N ARG A 41 2.34 2.07 -20.63
CA ARG A 41 1.99 3.51 -20.57
C ARG A 41 1.20 3.73 -19.29
N TRP A 42 1.52 4.81 -18.56
CA TRP A 42 0.80 5.15 -17.34
C TRP A 42 -0.12 6.34 -17.55
N VAL A 43 -1.32 6.26 -16.96
CA VAL A 43 -2.30 7.36 -16.95
C VAL A 43 -2.62 7.74 -15.51
N GLY A 44 -2.41 9.00 -15.19
CA GLY A 44 -2.64 9.57 -13.86
C GLY A 44 -3.14 11.01 -13.93
N THR A 45 -3.05 11.75 -12.84
CA THR A 45 -3.35 13.17 -12.79
C THR A 45 -2.08 14.02 -12.93
N ALA A 46 -2.20 15.22 -13.50
CA ALA A 46 -1.04 16.08 -13.76
C ALA A 46 -0.27 16.48 -12.49
N GLY A 47 -0.97 16.66 -11.37
CA GLY A 47 -0.41 17.05 -10.06
C GLY A 47 -0.46 15.92 -9.04
N GLY A 48 -0.67 14.68 -9.45
CA GLY A 48 -0.70 13.52 -8.53
C GLY A 48 0.71 13.00 -8.24
N MET A 49 0.89 12.45 -7.03
CA MET A 49 2.15 11.82 -6.61
C MET A 49 2.58 10.67 -7.52
N GLU A 50 1.62 10.04 -8.21
CA GLU A 50 1.88 8.97 -9.17
C GLU A 50 2.79 9.41 -10.31
N ARG A 51 2.76 10.69 -10.69
CA ARG A 51 3.60 11.23 -11.77
C ARG A 51 5.09 11.11 -11.45
N ASP A 52 5.47 11.50 -10.23
CA ASP A 52 6.86 11.49 -9.80
C ASP A 52 7.36 10.06 -9.57
N ILE A 53 6.55 9.22 -8.91
CA ILE A 53 6.89 7.82 -8.65
C ILE A 53 7.08 7.05 -9.96
N VAL A 54 6.19 7.22 -10.93
CA VAL A 54 6.23 6.55 -12.23
C VAL A 54 7.36 7.11 -13.10
N GLY A 55 7.60 8.43 -13.03
CA GLY A 55 8.69 9.12 -13.72
C GLY A 55 10.07 8.62 -13.28
N GLN A 56 10.27 8.37 -11.98
CA GLN A 56 11.51 7.77 -11.44
C GLN A 56 11.79 6.37 -12.00
N ARG A 57 10.77 5.66 -12.47
CA ARG A 57 10.90 4.35 -13.14
C ARG A 57 11.05 4.45 -14.65
N GLY A 58 11.16 5.66 -15.20
CA GLY A 58 11.31 5.88 -16.64
C GLY A 58 10.10 5.48 -17.48
N LEU A 59 8.93 5.27 -16.88
CA LEU A 59 7.72 4.88 -17.59
C LEU A 59 7.03 6.09 -18.23
N PRO A 60 6.59 6.00 -19.50
CA PRO A 60 5.84 7.05 -20.16
C PRO A 60 4.53 7.37 -19.41
N PHE A 61 4.32 8.64 -19.09
CA PHE A 61 3.19 9.13 -18.32
C PHE A 61 2.29 10.06 -19.14
N HIS A 62 0.98 9.89 -19.00
CA HIS A 62 -0.05 10.73 -19.59
C HIS A 62 -1.00 11.23 -18.51
N ALA A 63 -1.42 12.49 -18.59
CA ALA A 63 -2.35 13.06 -17.63
C ALA A 63 -3.76 13.16 -18.19
N VAL A 64 -4.76 12.85 -17.34
CA VAL A 64 -6.18 13.11 -17.62
C VAL A 64 -6.81 13.86 -16.46
N ALA A 65 -7.89 14.59 -16.74
CA ALA A 65 -8.64 15.30 -15.71
C ALA A 65 -9.35 14.28 -14.80
N ALA A 66 -9.12 14.39 -13.49
CA ALA A 66 -9.86 13.61 -12.51
C ALA A 66 -9.90 14.34 -11.16
N LYS A 67 -11.01 14.22 -10.46
CA LYS A 67 -11.22 14.76 -9.11
C LYS A 67 -12.03 13.74 -8.28
N PRO A 68 -11.87 13.73 -6.95
CA PRO A 68 -12.71 12.91 -6.09
C PRO A 68 -14.19 13.22 -6.29
N LEU A 69 -15.04 12.18 -6.40
CA LEU A 69 -16.49 12.33 -6.52
C LEU A 69 -17.16 12.61 -5.17
N ARG A 70 -16.50 12.31 -4.04
CA ARG A 70 -16.98 12.62 -2.69
C ARG A 70 -16.54 14.03 -2.30
N GLY A 71 -17.51 14.92 -2.04
CA GLY A 71 -17.28 16.26 -1.49
C GLY A 71 -18.37 16.59 -0.45
N ARG A 72 -18.02 17.46 0.53
CA ARG A 72 -18.98 17.96 1.53
C ARG A 72 -19.93 19.02 0.97
N SER A 73 -19.81 19.40 -0.31
CA SER A 73 -20.67 20.40 -0.95
C SER A 73 -21.10 19.95 -2.36
N ILE A 74 -22.30 20.37 -2.77
CA ILE A 74 -22.87 20.12 -4.11
C ILE A 74 -21.92 20.62 -5.20
N ALA A 75 -21.31 21.78 -5.01
CA ALA A 75 -20.37 22.36 -5.97
C ALA A 75 -19.15 21.46 -6.20
N ARG A 76 -18.58 20.85 -5.14
CA ARG A 76 -17.45 19.90 -5.28
C ARG A 76 -17.86 18.62 -5.99
N THR A 77 -19.06 18.13 -5.73
CA THR A 77 -19.59 16.94 -6.43
C THR A 77 -19.81 17.23 -7.91
N ALA A 78 -20.38 18.39 -8.26
CA ALA A 78 -20.56 18.82 -9.64
C ALA A 78 -19.22 18.97 -10.39
N LEU A 79 -18.20 19.56 -9.73
CA LEU A 79 -16.85 19.65 -10.28
C LEU A 79 -16.21 18.26 -10.48
N GLY A 80 -16.48 17.33 -9.57
CA GLY A 80 -16.03 15.93 -9.69
C GLY A 80 -16.66 15.23 -10.90
N LEU A 81 -17.97 15.40 -11.10
CA LEU A 81 -18.70 14.87 -12.26
C LEU A 81 -18.21 15.51 -13.59
N ALA A 82 -18.03 16.81 -13.62
CA ALA A 82 -17.48 17.49 -14.79
C ALA A 82 -16.06 16.99 -15.12
N ALA A 83 -15.20 16.83 -14.11
CA ALA A 83 -13.88 16.27 -14.29
C ALA A 83 -13.91 14.81 -14.77
N LEU A 84 -14.89 14.01 -14.32
CA LEU A 84 -15.09 12.64 -14.81
C LEU A 84 -15.45 12.62 -16.30
N VAL A 85 -16.36 13.48 -16.74
CA VAL A 85 -16.76 13.57 -18.16
C VAL A 85 -15.57 14.00 -19.01
N VAL A 86 -14.91 15.11 -18.65
CA VAL A 86 -13.72 15.62 -19.37
C VAL A 86 -12.62 14.56 -19.40
N GLY A 87 -12.30 13.95 -18.26
CA GLY A 87 -11.29 12.90 -18.16
C GLY A 87 -11.64 11.66 -19.00
N THR A 88 -12.93 11.31 -19.11
CA THR A 88 -13.36 10.18 -19.96
C THR A 88 -13.15 10.52 -21.45
N VAL A 89 -13.47 11.73 -21.89
CA VAL A 89 -13.21 12.16 -23.27
C VAL A 89 -11.71 12.17 -23.58
N GLN A 90 -10.89 12.71 -22.66
CA GLN A 90 -9.43 12.68 -22.78
C GLN A 90 -8.89 11.24 -22.84
N ALA A 91 -9.39 10.36 -21.97
CA ALA A 91 -9.01 8.95 -21.95
C ALA A 91 -9.43 8.23 -23.23
N LEU A 92 -10.62 8.51 -23.78
CA LEU A 92 -11.07 7.95 -25.08
C LEU A 92 -10.10 8.35 -26.20
N ALA A 93 -9.76 9.64 -26.33
CA ALA A 93 -8.81 10.11 -27.34
C ALA A 93 -7.43 9.44 -27.16
N LEU A 94 -6.95 9.35 -25.91
CA LEU A 94 -5.67 8.74 -25.60
C LEU A 94 -5.65 7.23 -25.94
N LEU A 95 -6.64 6.47 -25.49
CA LEU A 95 -6.74 5.03 -25.76
C LEU A 95 -6.95 4.72 -27.26
N SER A 96 -7.70 5.55 -27.99
CA SER A 96 -7.86 5.42 -29.44
C SER A 96 -6.53 5.61 -30.19
N ARG A 97 -5.66 6.51 -29.69
CA ARG A 97 -4.33 6.75 -30.24
C ARG A 97 -3.34 5.67 -29.86
N LEU A 98 -3.28 5.30 -28.57
CA LEU A 98 -2.31 4.33 -28.04
C LEU A 98 -2.69 2.88 -28.37
N ARG A 99 -3.97 2.61 -28.59
CA ARG A 99 -4.53 1.28 -28.89
C ARG A 99 -4.00 0.18 -27.96
N PRO A 100 -4.16 0.34 -26.60
CA PRO A 100 -3.69 -0.68 -25.69
C PRO A 100 -4.44 -2.02 -25.94
N ASP A 101 -3.75 -3.12 -25.71
CA ASP A 101 -4.36 -4.46 -25.79
C ASP A 101 -5.16 -4.75 -24.53
N VAL A 102 -4.70 -4.22 -23.37
CA VAL A 102 -5.36 -4.35 -22.07
C VAL A 102 -5.13 -3.10 -21.21
N VAL A 103 -6.10 -2.79 -20.36
CA VAL A 103 -6.05 -1.71 -19.38
C VAL A 103 -6.03 -2.34 -17.98
N LEU A 104 -5.01 -2.04 -17.18
CA LEU A 104 -4.95 -2.36 -15.76
C LEU A 104 -5.24 -1.12 -14.94
N THR A 105 -6.23 -1.18 -14.05
CA THR A 105 -6.51 -0.10 -13.10
C THR A 105 -6.27 -0.60 -11.68
N THR A 106 -5.54 0.17 -10.88
CA THR A 106 -5.17 -0.21 -9.52
C THR A 106 -5.84 0.65 -8.44
N GLY A 107 -6.85 1.42 -8.84
CA GLY A 107 -7.63 2.24 -7.92
C GLY A 107 -7.35 3.74 -8.03
N GLY A 108 -8.00 4.49 -7.13
CA GLY A 108 -8.03 5.94 -7.18
C GLY A 108 -9.07 6.48 -8.17
N TYR A 109 -9.41 7.76 -7.99
CA TYR A 109 -10.44 8.40 -8.81
C TYR A 109 -10.01 8.62 -10.26
N VAL A 110 -8.70 8.70 -10.52
CA VAL A 110 -8.13 8.90 -11.88
C VAL A 110 -8.34 7.68 -12.78
N SER A 111 -8.46 6.49 -12.21
CA SER A 111 -8.64 5.26 -12.99
C SER A 111 -10.10 5.06 -13.47
N VAL A 112 -11.08 5.76 -12.90
CA VAL A 112 -12.49 5.65 -13.31
C VAL A 112 -12.70 6.07 -14.77
N PRO A 113 -12.29 7.28 -15.22
CA PRO A 113 -12.44 7.67 -16.63
C PRO A 113 -11.68 6.75 -17.59
N VAL A 114 -10.54 6.20 -17.16
CA VAL A 114 -9.74 5.29 -17.97
C VAL A 114 -10.43 3.93 -18.15
N ALA A 115 -11.02 3.38 -17.07
CA ALA A 115 -11.80 2.14 -17.13
C ALA A 115 -13.05 2.29 -18.01
N LEU A 116 -13.76 3.42 -17.91
CA LEU A 116 -14.91 3.73 -18.78
C LEU A 116 -14.51 3.81 -20.24
N ALA A 117 -13.43 4.52 -20.55
CA ALA A 117 -12.90 4.64 -21.91
C ALA A 117 -12.50 3.25 -22.48
N GLY A 118 -11.82 2.42 -21.68
CA GLY A 118 -11.48 1.04 -22.06
C GLY A 118 -12.73 0.24 -22.42
N ARG A 119 -13.78 0.31 -21.60
CA ARG A 119 -15.05 -0.38 -21.86
C ARG A 119 -15.75 0.09 -23.13
N ILE A 120 -15.79 1.41 -23.36
CA ILE A 120 -16.40 2.02 -24.55
C ILE A 120 -15.66 1.58 -25.82
N LEU A 121 -14.34 1.56 -25.79
CA LEU A 121 -13.48 1.14 -26.90
C LEU A 121 -13.31 -0.39 -27.01
N ARG A 122 -14.09 -1.16 -26.23
CA ARG A 122 -14.05 -2.62 -26.19
C ARG A 122 -12.64 -3.18 -25.91
N ARG A 123 -11.84 -2.44 -25.11
CA ARG A 123 -10.57 -2.94 -24.59
C ARG A 123 -10.80 -3.69 -23.29
N PRO A 124 -10.18 -4.84 -23.08
CA PRO A 124 -10.24 -5.53 -21.81
C PRO A 124 -9.76 -4.62 -20.66
N VAL A 125 -10.52 -4.62 -19.56
CA VAL A 125 -10.19 -3.84 -18.35
C VAL A 125 -10.05 -4.80 -17.18
N VAL A 126 -8.85 -4.87 -16.62
CA VAL A 126 -8.55 -5.55 -15.36
C VAL A 126 -8.57 -4.50 -14.26
N VAL A 127 -9.43 -4.69 -13.27
CA VAL A 127 -9.54 -3.80 -12.10
C VAL A 127 -8.93 -4.50 -10.91
N PHE A 128 -7.88 -3.92 -10.34
CA PHE A 128 -7.29 -4.40 -9.10
C PHE A 128 -7.92 -3.68 -7.90
N LEU A 129 -8.37 -4.45 -6.91
CA LEU A 129 -8.87 -3.95 -5.62
C LEU A 129 -7.81 -4.17 -4.54
N PRO A 130 -7.14 -3.12 -4.05
CA PRO A 130 -6.11 -3.24 -3.03
C PRO A 130 -6.64 -3.47 -1.61
N ASP A 131 -7.82 -2.93 -1.26
CA ASP A 131 -8.41 -2.96 0.08
C ASP A 131 -9.37 -4.13 0.28
N VAL A 132 -9.71 -4.46 1.53
CA VAL A 132 -10.74 -5.46 1.86
C VAL A 132 -12.12 -5.02 1.39
N ARG A 133 -12.42 -3.73 1.48
CA ARG A 133 -13.70 -3.17 0.98
C ARG A 133 -13.46 -2.24 -0.20
N PRO A 134 -14.19 -2.44 -1.31
CA PRO A 134 -14.05 -1.57 -2.47
C PRO A 134 -14.59 -0.17 -2.15
N GLY A 135 -13.74 0.85 -2.36
CA GLY A 135 -14.19 2.24 -2.39
C GLY A 135 -15.08 2.52 -3.61
N LEU A 136 -15.69 3.70 -3.65
CA LEU A 136 -16.64 4.09 -4.71
C LEU A 136 -16.03 3.95 -6.12
N ALA A 137 -14.76 4.33 -6.29
CA ALA A 137 -14.08 4.25 -7.58
C ALA A 137 -14.00 2.80 -8.07
N VAL A 138 -13.58 1.86 -7.22
CA VAL A 138 -13.49 0.44 -7.58
C VAL A 138 -14.89 -0.17 -7.80
N LYS A 139 -15.89 0.19 -6.98
CA LYS A 139 -17.29 -0.24 -7.20
C LYS A 139 -17.83 0.16 -8.57
N LEU A 140 -17.50 1.36 -9.05
CA LEU A 140 -17.90 1.81 -10.39
C LEU A 140 -17.15 1.05 -11.48
N GLN A 141 -15.85 0.89 -11.32
CA GLN A 141 -14.98 0.21 -12.28
C GLN A 141 -15.31 -1.28 -12.40
N SER A 142 -15.61 -1.97 -11.28
CA SER A 142 -15.94 -3.41 -11.28
C SER A 142 -17.16 -3.73 -12.14
N LYS A 143 -18.12 -2.80 -12.31
CA LYS A 143 -19.27 -2.98 -13.18
C LYS A 143 -18.88 -3.09 -14.66
N VAL A 144 -17.86 -2.34 -15.09
CA VAL A 144 -17.39 -2.27 -16.47
C VAL A 144 -16.17 -3.13 -16.74
N ALA A 145 -15.58 -3.71 -15.70
CA ALA A 145 -14.41 -4.58 -15.78
C ALA A 145 -14.67 -5.85 -16.60
N THR A 146 -13.65 -6.32 -17.29
CA THR A 146 -13.56 -7.67 -17.84
C THR A 146 -13.22 -8.67 -16.75
N ARG A 147 -12.23 -8.32 -15.89
CA ARG A 147 -11.78 -9.06 -14.71
C ARG A 147 -11.62 -8.13 -13.54
N VAL A 148 -11.81 -8.64 -12.34
CA VAL A 148 -11.51 -7.96 -11.07
C VAL A 148 -10.54 -8.83 -10.30
N ALA A 149 -9.37 -8.30 -10.03
CA ALA A 149 -8.34 -8.92 -9.20
C ALA A 149 -8.47 -8.37 -7.77
N ALA A 150 -8.85 -9.20 -6.82
CA ALA A 150 -9.00 -8.82 -5.43
C ALA A 150 -7.75 -9.21 -4.62
N SER A 151 -7.34 -8.36 -3.69
CA SER A 151 -6.21 -8.65 -2.81
C SER A 151 -6.53 -9.70 -1.76
N PHE A 152 -7.78 -9.75 -1.28
CA PHE A 152 -8.19 -10.56 -0.13
C PHE A 152 -9.47 -11.35 -0.44
N ASP A 153 -9.57 -12.55 0.11
CA ASP A 153 -10.75 -13.43 -0.06
C ASP A 153 -12.03 -12.73 0.45
N ASP A 154 -11.95 -12.02 1.54
CA ASP A 154 -13.06 -11.24 2.15
C ASP A 154 -13.62 -10.16 1.23
N ALA A 155 -12.84 -9.70 0.26
CA ALA A 155 -13.27 -8.68 -0.69
C ALA A 155 -14.27 -9.21 -1.74
N VAL A 156 -14.26 -10.52 -2.01
CA VAL A 156 -15.08 -11.15 -3.06
C VAL A 156 -16.57 -10.90 -2.86
N ARG A 157 -17.04 -10.93 -1.61
CA ARG A 157 -18.46 -10.68 -1.25
C ARG A 157 -19.01 -9.31 -1.68
N PHE A 158 -18.11 -8.36 -1.98
CA PHE A 158 -18.48 -6.99 -2.41
C PHE A 158 -18.36 -6.78 -3.92
N LEU A 159 -17.94 -7.79 -4.67
CA LEU A 159 -17.56 -7.70 -6.08
C LEU A 159 -18.41 -8.63 -6.95
N PRO A 160 -18.47 -8.42 -8.29
CA PRO A 160 -19.16 -9.33 -9.19
C PRO A 160 -18.47 -10.70 -9.26
N GLU A 161 -19.05 -11.72 -8.61
CA GLU A 161 -18.45 -13.06 -8.44
C GLU A 161 -17.87 -13.65 -9.73
N ARG A 162 -18.65 -13.65 -10.82
CA ARG A 162 -18.25 -14.24 -12.12
C ARG A 162 -17.00 -13.63 -12.76
N LYS A 163 -16.57 -12.45 -12.30
CA LYS A 163 -15.43 -11.70 -12.85
C LYS A 163 -14.28 -11.58 -11.88
N THR A 164 -14.49 -11.97 -10.62
CA THR A 164 -13.54 -11.73 -9.53
C THR A 164 -12.65 -12.94 -9.31
N VAL A 165 -11.36 -12.68 -9.20
CA VAL A 165 -10.33 -13.65 -8.84
C VAL A 165 -9.50 -13.06 -7.70
N VAL A 166 -9.17 -13.87 -6.70
CA VAL A 166 -8.26 -13.44 -5.63
C VAL A 166 -6.83 -13.67 -6.10
N THR A 167 -6.11 -12.56 -6.30
CA THR A 167 -4.70 -12.60 -6.72
C THR A 167 -3.73 -12.37 -5.57
N GLY A 168 -4.20 -11.79 -4.47
CA GLY A 168 -3.31 -11.21 -3.47
C GLY A 168 -2.91 -9.78 -3.85
N TYR A 169 -2.25 -9.09 -2.92
CA TYR A 169 -1.71 -7.76 -3.13
C TYR A 169 -0.21 -7.87 -3.51
N PRO A 170 0.21 -7.43 -4.70
CA PRO A 170 1.61 -7.44 -5.11
C PRO A 170 2.48 -6.58 -4.19
N VAL A 171 3.40 -7.19 -3.47
CA VAL A 171 4.40 -6.49 -2.66
C VAL A 171 5.70 -6.30 -3.44
N ARG A 172 6.54 -5.39 -2.97
CA ARG A 172 7.87 -5.17 -3.58
C ARG A 172 8.68 -6.46 -3.52
N PRO A 173 9.31 -6.90 -4.63
CA PRO A 173 10.11 -8.13 -4.64
C PRO A 173 11.19 -8.17 -3.57
N ALA A 174 11.86 -7.04 -3.33
CA ALA A 174 12.89 -6.93 -2.31
C ALA A 174 12.40 -7.29 -0.89
N LEU A 175 11.09 -7.18 -0.62
CA LEU A 175 10.51 -7.56 0.66
C LEU A 175 10.40 -9.08 0.81
N LEU A 176 10.12 -9.79 -0.28
CA LEU A 176 10.06 -11.26 -0.30
C LEU A 176 11.45 -11.92 -0.22
N GLU A 177 12.48 -11.18 -0.60
CA GLU A 177 13.87 -11.62 -0.62
C GLU A 177 14.68 -11.10 0.57
N ALA A 178 14.05 -10.32 1.46
CA ALA A 178 14.73 -9.66 2.57
C ALA A 178 15.26 -10.67 3.60
N ASP A 179 16.55 -10.57 3.90
CA ASP A 179 17.17 -11.29 4.99
C ASP A 179 17.16 -10.44 6.28
N ARG A 180 16.62 -11.00 7.36
CA ARG A 180 16.49 -10.30 8.64
C ARG A 180 17.83 -9.90 9.25
N ALA A 181 18.85 -10.76 9.20
CA ALA A 181 20.13 -10.49 9.81
C ALA A 181 20.86 -9.36 9.07
N GLU A 182 20.82 -9.37 7.74
CA GLU A 182 21.38 -8.31 6.91
C GLU A 182 20.57 -6.99 7.07
N ALA A 183 19.27 -7.06 7.22
CA ALA A 183 18.42 -5.90 7.48
C ALA A 183 18.77 -5.23 8.80
N ARG A 184 18.98 -6.00 9.88
CA ARG A 184 19.42 -5.48 11.19
C ARG A 184 20.76 -4.77 11.09
N LYS A 185 21.75 -5.35 10.37
CA LYS A 185 23.07 -4.72 10.14
C LYS A 185 22.93 -3.38 9.41
N ARG A 186 22.14 -3.34 8.32
CA ARG A 186 21.92 -2.09 7.56
C ARG A 186 21.21 -1.00 8.35
N LEU A 187 20.43 -1.37 9.36
CA LEU A 187 19.77 -0.44 10.28
C LEU A 187 20.60 -0.11 11.51
N GLU A 188 21.80 -0.68 11.63
CA GLU A 188 22.69 -0.46 12.80
C GLU A 188 22.04 -0.89 14.13
N VAL A 189 21.22 -1.98 14.05
CA VAL A 189 20.57 -2.56 15.23
C VAL A 189 21.48 -3.64 15.80
N GLU A 190 22.08 -3.35 16.95
CA GLU A 190 23.03 -4.22 17.63
C GLU A 190 22.35 -5.18 18.63
N GLY A 191 23.00 -6.33 18.87
CA GLY A 191 22.55 -7.33 19.83
C GLY A 191 21.25 -8.06 19.43
N ASP A 192 20.67 -8.81 20.39
CA ASP A 192 19.49 -9.66 20.18
C ASP A 192 18.18 -9.02 20.68
N TRP A 193 18.21 -7.73 20.97
CA TRP A 193 17.03 -7.00 21.44
C TRP A 193 15.93 -7.00 20.36
N PRO A 194 14.65 -7.10 20.76
CA PRO A 194 13.54 -6.92 19.84
C PRO A 194 13.60 -5.57 19.12
N VAL A 195 13.01 -5.49 17.94
CA VAL A 195 12.89 -4.26 17.15
C VAL A 195 11.42 -3.88 17.00
N LEU A 196 11.07 -2.73 17.53
CA LEU A 196 9.80 -2.08 17.26
C LEU A 196 9.94 -1.19 16.02
N LEU A 197 9.01 -1.30 15.08
CA LEU A 197 8.91 -0.39 13.95
C LEU A 197 7.63 0.44 14.07
N LEU A 198 7.73 1.76 13.90
CA LEU A 198 6.55 2.60 13.65
C LEU A 198 6.70 3.28 12.29
N TYR A 199 5.71 3.10 11.42
CA TYR A 199 5.60 3.88 10.19
C TYR A 199 4.17 4.29 9.88
N GLY A 200 4.00 5.57 9.54
CA GLY A 200 2.68 6.19 9.29
C GLY A 200 2.37 6.46 7.82
N GLY A 201 3.18 5.92 6.89
CA GLY A 201 3.16 6.31 5.47
C GLY A 201 3.97 7.56 5.17
N SER A 202 3.94 8.05 3.93
CA SER A 202 4.81 9.15 3.45
C SER A 202 4.63 10.49 4.17
N LEU A 203 3.44 10.77 4.71
CA LEU A 203 3.15 11.99 5.46
C LEU A 203 3.37 11.83 6.98
N GLY A 204 3.66 10.60 7.43
CA GLY A 204 3.70 10.28 8.85
C GLY A 204 2.31 10.08 9.46
N ALA A 205 2.26 9.80 10.75
CA ALA A 205 1.03 9.61 11.51
C ALA A 205 1.15 10.31 12.88
N ARG A 206 0.91 11.61 12.90
CA ARG A 206 1.13 12.47 14.06
C ARG A 206 0.58 11.89 15.38
N THR A 207 -0.66 11.38 15.37
CA THR A 207 -1.26 10.72 16.54
C THR A 207 -0.39 9.57 17.07
N LEU A 208 0.13 8.72 16.17
CA LEU A 208 0.98 7.60 16.56
C LEU A 208 2.34 8.07 17.06
N ASN A 209 2.95 9.00 16.33
CA ASN A 209 4.26 9.56 16.67
C ASN A 209 4.31 10.10 18.09
N TYR A 210 3.31 10.92 18.47
CA TYR A 210 3.31 11.54 19.79
C TYR A 210 2.83 10.60 20.89
N ALA A 211 1.95 9.65 20.59
CA ALA A 211 1.51 8.67 21.57
C ALA A 211 2.66 7.74 22.04
N VAL A 212 3.54 7.33 21.12
CA VAL A 212 4.72 6.52 21.47
C VAL A 212 5.84 7.36 22.08
N ALA A 213 5.99 8.62 21.65
CA ALA A 213 7.00 9.51 22.24
C ALA A 213 6.76 9.79 23.72
N ALA A 214 5.53 9.68 24.21
CA ALA A 214 5.17 9.88 25.61
C ALA A 214 5.71 8.77 26.54
N VAL A 215 6.00 7.58 26.00
CA VAL A 215 6.51 6.40 26.73
C VAL A 215 7.82 5.90 26.11
N LEU A 216 8.57 6.80 25.48
CA LEU A 216 9.77 6.43 24.72
C LEU A 216 10.87 5.78 25.60
N PRO A 217 11.21 6.27 26.81
CA PRO A 217 12.20 5.61 27.64
C PRO A 217 11.83 4.17 27.96
N GLU A 218 10.58 3.91 28.34
CA GLU A 218 10.07 2.57 28.69
C GLU A 218 10.10 1.60 27.49
N ILE A 219 9.88 2.12 26.26
CA ILE A 219 10.04 1.34 25.04
C ILE A 219 11.52 0.99 24.82
N LEU A 220 12.43 1.95 24.99
CA LEU A 220 13.86 1.76 24.76
C LEU A 220 14.53 0.86 25.80
N GLU A 221 13.94 0.71 26.99
CA GLU A 221 14.35 -0.31 27.95
C GLU A 221 14.07 -1.75 27.49
N ARG A 222 13.17 -1.95 26.52
CA ARG A 222 12.69 -3.26 26.03
C ARG A 222 13.16 -3.63 24.63
N CYS A 223 13.46 -2.64 23.78
CA CYS A 223 13.72 -2.90 22.37
C CYS A 223 14.50 -1.76 21.69
N HIS A 224 15.02 -2.05 20.50
CA HIS A 224 15.36 -0.99 19.55
C HIS A 224 14.08 -0.44 18.93
N PHE A 225 14.04 0.86 18.70
CA PHE A 225 12.88 1.49 18.10
C PHE A 225 13.25 2.23 16.81
N VAL A 226 12.82 1.68 15.67
CA VAL A 226 12.91 2.31 14.35
C VAL A 226 11.64 3.13 14.14
N HIS A 227 11.77 4.45 14.19
CA HIS A 227 10.65 5.39 14.12
C HIS A 227 10.69 6.20 12.83
N VAL A 228 9.77 5.87 11.87
CA VAL A 228 9.61 6.61 10.62
C VAL A 228 8.46 7.59 10.77
N CYS A 229 8.78 8.80 11.21
CA CYS A 229 7.78 9.76 11.68
C CYS A 229 7.16 10.63 10.58
N GLY A 230 7.78 10.70 9.38
CA GLY A 230 7.37 11.62 8.31
C GLY A 230 7.96 13.02 8.48
N HIS A 231 8.02 13.77 7.39
CA HIS A 231 8.68 15.07 7.34
C HIS A 231 8.03 16.14 8.23
N LEU A 232 6.72 16.02 8.51
CA LEU A 232 5.99 17.04 9.29
C LEU A 232 6.39 17.06 10.79
N ASP A 233 6.70 15.90 11.36
CA ASP A 233 6.96 15.76 12.79
C ASP A 233 8.44 15.55 13.11
N TYR A 234 9.29 15.33 12.09
CA TYR A 234 10.71 14.94 12.30
C TYR A 234 11.50 15.96 13.12
N ALA A 235 11.43 17.23 12.77
CA ALA A 235 12.22 18.27 13.46
C ALA A 235 11.84 18.39 14.96
N GLU A 236 10.53 18.37 15.26
CA GLU A 236 10.03 18.45 16.63
C GLU A 236 10.38 17.20 17.43
N LEU A 237 10.22 16.00 16.86
CA LEU A 237 10.57 14.75 17.54
C LEU A 237 12.08 14.67 17.80
N LYS A 238 12.92 15.06 16.84
CA LYS A 238 14.36 15.10 17.01
C LYS A 238 14.79 16.02 18.17
N GLN A 239 14.14 17.17 18.32
CA GLN A 239 14.39 18.07 19.43
C GLN A 239 13.93 17.46 20.77
N ARG A 240 12.74 16.87 20.83
CA ARG A 240 12.17 16.25 22.03
C ARG A 240 12.99 15.06 22.54
N THR A 241 13.69 14.37 21.65
CA THR A 241 14.47 13.16 21.97
C THR A 241 15.97 13.44 22.09
N ALA A 242 16.40 14.71 22.06
CA ALA A 242 17.79 15.10 22.17
C ALA A 242 18.40 14.78 23.55
N ASP A 243 17.58 14.79 24.59
CA ASP A 243 17.99 14.60 26.00
C ASP A 243 17.73 13.17 26.51
N LEU A 244 17.64 12.19 25.58
CA LEU A 244 17.53 10.78 25.98
C LEU A 244 18.75 10.34 26.79
N PRO A 245 18.57 9.49 27.83
CA PRO A 245 19.67 8.90 28.58
C PRO A 245 20.69 8.22 27.64
N ALA A 246 22.01 8.39 27.98
CA ALA A 246 23.09 7.93 27.09
C ALA A 246 23.09 6.42 26.83
N ASP A 247 22.53 5.61 27.73
CA ASP A 247 22.36 4.17 27.63
C ASP A 247 21.15 3.77 26.78
N LEU A 248 20.14 4.63 26.60
CA LEU A 248 18.95 4.41 25.83
C LEU A 248 19.04 4.99 24.40
N ALA A 249 19.73 6.14 24.26
CA ALA A 249 19.83 6.86 23.00
C ALA A 249 20.30 5.98 21.79
N PRO A 250 21.25 5.02 21.94
CA PRO A 250 21.66 4.15 20.83
C PRO A 250 20.58 3.20 20.32
N ARG A 251 19.50 3.01 21.08
CA ARG A 251 18.37 2.15 20.66
C ARG A 251 17.28 2.90 19.93
N TYR A 252 17.36 4.23 19.80
CA TYR A 252 16.36 5.04 19.11
C TYR A 252 16.83 5.47 17.73
N HIS A 253 16.19 4.95 16.69
CA HIS A 253 16.52 5.19 15.30
C HIS A 253 15.41 6.04 14.66
N LEU A 254 15.51 7.37 14.79
CA LEU A 254 14.52 8.30 14.22
C LEU A 254 14.84 8.61 12.77
N HIS A 255 13.85 8.36 11.89
CA HIS A 255 13.93 8.64 10.47
C HIS A 255 12.77 9.51 10.01
N GLU A 256 13.07 10.50 9.18
CA GLU A 256 12.05 11.27 8.48
C GLU A 256 11.34 10.41 7.45
N PHE A 257 12.13 9.68 6.64
CA PHE A 257 11.68 8.80 5.57
C PHE A 257 12.75 7.75 5.27
N LEU A 258 12.36 6.52 4.98
CA LEU A 258 13.31 5.44 4.69
C LEU A 258 13.41 5.06 3.20
N GLY A 259 12.40 5.42 2.37
CA GLY A 259 12.40 5.02 0.96
C GLY A 259 12.49 3.51 0.78
N ASP A 260 13.48 3.06 0.01
CA ASP A 260 13.70 1.63 -0.22
C ASP A 260 14.21 0.89 1.04
N ARG A 261 14.86 1.59 1.97
CA ARG A 261 15.28 1.04 3.27
C ARG A 261 14.11 0.66 4.20
N LEU A 262 12.87 1.03 3.87
CA LEU A 262 11.69 0.54 4.59
C LEU A 262 11.58 -1.00 4.52
N VAL A 263 12.11 -1.62 3.48
CA VAL A 263 12.21 -3.09 3.36
C VAL A 263 13.06 -3.65 4.50
N ASP A 264 14.19 -3.03 4.80
CA ASP A 264 15.06 -3.45 5.90
C ASP A 264 14.35 -3.27 7.25
N ALA A 265 13.64 -2.14 7.43
CA ALA A 265 12.91 -1.89 8.67
C ALA A 265 11.77 -2.92 8.92
N LEU A 266 11.04 -3.29 7.87
CA LEU A 266 10.00 -4.32 7.94
C LEU A 266 10.61 -5.71 8.24
N ALA A 267 11.71 -6.07 7.56
CA ALA A 267 12.35 -7.38 7.74
C ALA A 267 13.04 -7.53 9.10
N ALA A 268 13.58 -6.45 9.66
CA ALA A 268 14.27 -6.45 10.95
C ALA A 268 13.30 -6.47 12.15
N ALA A 269 12.07 -5.98 11.99
CA ALA A 269 11.15 -5.74 13.09
C ALA A 269 10.56 -7.02 13.70
N ASP A 270 10.22 -6.95 15.00
CA ASP A 270 9.52 -7.96 15.79
C ASP A 270 8.08 -7.56 16.10
N LEU A 271 7.81 -6.26 16.05
CA LEU A 271 6.48 -5.66 16.22
C LEU A 271 6.40 -4.40 15.38
N CYS A 272 5.25 -4.19 14.75
CA CYS A 272 5.00 -2.99 13.96
C CYS A 272 3.83 -2.19 14.52
N ILE A 273 3.95 -0.87 14.52
CA ILE A 273 2.83 0.06 14.73
C ILE A 273 2.59 0.77 13.40
N ALA A 274 1.38 0.62 12.84
CA ALA A 274 1.08 1.19 11.54
C ALA A 274 -0.38 1.65 11.38
N ARG A 275 -0.64 2.43 10.33
CA ARG A 275 -1.99 2.62 9.80
C ARG A 275 -2.42 1.41 8.98
N ALA A 276 -3.73 1.14 8.93
CA ALA A 276 -4.31 0.03 8.16
C ALA A 276 -4.43 0.35 6.66
N GLY A 277 -3.34 0.77 6.03
CA GLY A 277 -3.29 0.97 4.57
C GLY A 277 -3.31 -0.37 3.82
N ALA A 278 -3.80 -0.37 2.59
CA ALA A 278 -3.89 -1.60 1.78
C ALA A 278 -2.53 -2.32 1.61
N SER A 279 -1.42 -1.57 1.44
CA SER A 279 -0.08 -2.17 1.35
C SER A 279 0.36 -2.82 2.65
N THR A 280 0.00 -2.22 3.79
CA THR A 280 0.33 -2.74 5.13
C THR A 280 -0.21 -4.16 5.33
N LEU A 281 -1.44 -4.44 4.82
CA LEU A 281 -2.07 -5.75 4.91
C LEU A 281 -1.35 -6.85 4.14
N ALA A 282 -0.45 -6.51 3.26
CA ALA A 282 0.34 -7.47 2.50
C ALA A 282 1.83 -7.40 2.86
N GLU A 283 2.35 -6.21 3.17
CA GLU A 283 3.76 -6.02 3.55
C GLU A 283 4.08 -6.69 4.89
N LEU A 284 3.19 -6.57 5.89
CA LEU A 284 3.38 -7.23 7.19
C LEU A 284 3.37 -8.76 7.07
N PRO A 285 2.36 -9.40 6.42
CA PRO A 285 2.37 -10.83 6.18
C PRO A 285 3.59 -11.34 5.40
N ALA A 286 4.05 -10.58 4.41
CA ALA A 286 5.20 -10.98 3.58
C ALA A 286 6.49 -11.21 4.39
N VAL A 287 6.61 -10.60 5.56
CA VAL A 287 7.74 -10.76 6.51
C VAL A 287 7.30 -11.34 7.86
N SER A 288 6.10 -11.92 7.93
CA SER A 288 5.55 -12.53 9.14
C SER A 288 5.53 -11.58 10.35
N LEU A 289 5.30 -10.29 10.13
CA LEU A 289 5.42 -9.25 11.15
C LEU A 289 4.09 -9.01 11.87
N PRO A 290 4.01 -9.22 13.20
CA PRO A 290 2.85 -8.88 14.00
C PRO A 290 2.70 -7.38 14.17
N ALA A 291 1.48 -6.87 14.37
CA ALA A 291 1.26 -5.44 14.42
C ALA A 291 0.23 -4.96 15.45
N ILE A 292 0.42 -3.72 15.88
CA ILE A 292 -0.63 -2.87 16.44
C ILE A 292 -1.09 -1.95 15.32
N VAL A 293 -2.33 -2.08 14.89
CA VAL A 293 -2.88 -1.35 13.76
C VAL A 293 -3.87 -0.30 14.25
N VAL A 294 -3.67 0.94 13.84
CA VAL A 294 -4.54 2.06 14.19
C VAL A 294 -5.14 2.64 12.91
N PRO A 295 -6.42 2.34 12.61
CA PRO A 295 -7.08 2.84 11.39
C PRO A 295 -7.05 4.37 11.32
N GLY A 296 -6.81 4.91 10.13
CA GLY A 296 -6.83 6.36 9.92
C GLY A 296 -8.26 6.92 9.89
N PRO A 297 -8.47 8.15 10.39
CA PRO A 297 -9.82 8.73 10.55
C PRO A 297 -10.46 9.15 9.22
N PHE A 298 -9.71 9.20 8.13
CA PHE A 298 -10.15 9.77 6.85
C PHE A 298 -10.38 8.73 5.74
N SER A 299 -10.23 7.45 6.02
CA SER A 299 -10.32 6.36 5.05
C SER A 299 -11.10 5.17 5.60
N ASP A 300 -11.58 4.29 4.72
CA ASP A 300 -12.26 3.04 5.10
C ASP A 300 -11.25 1.98 5.63
N GLN A 301 -10.22 2.42 6.42
CA GLN A 301 -9.18 1.53 6.94
C GLN A 301 -9.65 0.59 8.04
N GLN A 302 -10.84 0.83 8.62
CA GLN A 302 -11.36 -0.04 9.67
C GLN A 302 -11.51 -1.49 9.17
N ALA A 303 -12.08 -1.70 7.99
CA ALA A 303 -12.24 -3.04 7.44
C ALA A 303 -10.88 -3.74 7.15
N ASN A 304 -9.87 -2.97 6.81
CA ASN A 304 -8.50 -3.48 6.66
C ASN A 304 -7.90 -3.89 8.01
N ALA A 305 -8.10 -3.07 9.05
CA ALA A 305 -7.64 -3.39 10.41
C ALA A 305 -8.36 -4.62 10.97
N ASP A 306 -9.69 -4.67 10.84
CA ASP A 306 -10.52 -5.80 11.27
C ASP A 306 -10.06 -7.10 10.60
N PHE A 307 -9.73 -7.07 9.31
CA PHE A 307 -9.20 -8.24 8.59
C PHE A 307 -7.95 -8.82 9.26
N LEU A 308 -6.96 -8.00 9.61
CA LEU A 308 -5.75 -8.48 10.29
C LEU A 308 -6.06 -9.02 11.71
N ALA A 309 -6.98 -8.36 12.42
CA ALA A 309 -7.36 -8.78 13.77
C ALA A 309 -8.17 -10.08 13.78
N ASP A 310 -9.15 -10.22 12.88
CA ASP A 310 -10.00 -11.42 12.75
C ASP A 310 -9.16 -12.67 12.41
N HIS A 311 -8.02 -12.48 11.73
CA HIS A 311 -7.05 -13.54 11.45
C HIS A 311 -5.96 -13.67 12.53
N GLY A 312 -6.02 -12.90 13.63
CA GLY A 312 -5.06 -12.98 14.72
C GLY A 312 -3.67 -12.41 14.40
N ALA A 313 -3.50 -11.69 13.29
CA ALA A 313 -2.23 -11.12 12.84
C ALA A 313 -1.91 -9.75 13.46
N ALA A 314 -2.90 -9.08 14.05
CA ALA A 314 -2.73 -7.76 14.65
C ALA A 314 -3.68 -7.52 15.84
N VAL A 315 -3.29 -6.56 16.68
CA VAL A 315 -4.18 -5.92 17.66
C VAL A 315 -4.64 -4.59 17.06
N VAL A 316 -5.95 -4.31 17.10
CA VAL A 316 -6.52 -3.05 16.61
C VAL A 316 -6.78 -2.10 17.76
N LEU A 317 -6.32 -0.86 17.62
CA LEU A 317 -6.64 0.24 18.52
C LEU A 317 -7.36 1.35 17.72
N SER A 318 -8.46 1.86 18.23
CA SER A 318 -9.14 2.96 17.55
C SER A 318 -8.29 4.24 17.56
N ASN A 319 -8.49 5.10 16.56
CA ASN A 319 -7.74 6.36 16.48
C ASN A 319 -8.05 7.28 17.67
N GLU A 320 -9.28 7.24 18.19
CA GLU A 320 -9.73 7.99 19.38
C GLU A 320 -9.00 7.49 20.64
N ALA A 321 -8.89 6.17 20.82
CA ALA A 321 -8.17 5.59 21.95
C ALA A 321 -6.66 5.90 21.87
N ALA A 322 -6.08 5.89 20.67
CA ALA A 322 -4.69 6.29 20.46
C ALA A 322 -4.47 7.78 20.80
N GLN A 323 -5.42 8.66 20.45
CA GLN A 323 -5.39 10.08 20.83
C GLN A 323 -5.54 10.29 22.35
N ALA A 324 -6.30 9.43 23.00
CA ALA A 324 -6.48 9.44 24.45
C ALA A 324 -5.28 8.85 25.23
N GLY A 325 -4.19 8.44 24.53
CA GLY A 325 -2.96 7.97 25.16
C GLY A 325 -2.88 6.47 25.40
N ALA A 326 -3.87 5.68 24.97
CA ALA A 326 -3.90 4.23 25.20
C ALA A 326 -2.81 3.46 24.42
N LEU A 327 -2.24 4.04 23.35
CA LEU A 327 -1.27 3.35 22.48
C LEU A 327 0.03 2.99 23.23
N GLY A 328 0.57 3.90 24.04
CA GLY A 328 1.81 3.64 24.77
C GLY A 328 1.72 2.41 25.67
N GLY A 329 0.68 2.35 26.52
CA GLY A 329 0.45 1.20 27.39
C GLY A 329 0.23 -0.10 26.61
N LEU A 330 -0.51 -0.06 25.49
CA LEU A 330 -0.71 -1.21 24.63
C LEU A 330 0.60 -1.71 24.00
N VAL A 331 1.47 -0.80 23.57
CA VAL A 331 2.78 -1.15 23.01
C VAL A 331 3.62 -1.89 24.04
N LEU A 332 3.72 -1.37 25.28
CA LEU A 332 4.47 -2.00 26.36
C LEU A 332 3.90 -3.38 26.69
N GLN A 333 2.57 -3.51 26.78
CA GLN A 333 1.90 -4.79 27.02
C GLN A 333 2.24 -5.82 25.92
N VAL A 334 2.20 -5.44 24.65
CA VAL A 334 2.51 -6.34 23.54
C VAL A 334 4.00 -6.66 23.48
N LEU A 335 4.88 -5.73 23.81
CA LEU A 335 6.33 -5.96 23.91
C LEU A 335 6.68 -6.95 25.02
N ASP A 336 5.94 -6.96 26.12
CA ASP A 336 6.17 -7.86 27.25
C ASP A 336 5.54 -9.26 27.03
N ASP A 337 4.66 -9.46 26.00
CA ASP A 337 4.04 -10.75 25.64
C ASP A 337 4.73 -11.42 24.46
N ASP A 338 5.88 -12.04 24.68
CA ASP A 338 6.64 -12.77 23.65
C ASP A 338 5.83 -13.88 22.97
N GLU A 339 5.03 -14.60 23.74
CA GLU A 339 4.24 -15.71 23.20
C GLU A 339 3.09 -15.19 22.32
N GLY A 340 2.43 -14.11 22.75
CA GLY A 340 1.41 -13.42 21.96
C GLY A 340 1.99 -12.89 20.64
N ARG A 341 3.16 -12.25 20.67
CA ARG A 341 3.83 -11.79 19.43
C ARG A 341 4.15 -12.97 18.50
N ARG A 342 4.66 -14.09 19.00
CA ARG A 342 4.94 -15.28 18.19
C ARG A 342 3.67 -15.89 17.60
N ARG A 343 2.55 -15.89 18.34
CA ARG A 343 1.25 -16.32 17.80
C ARG A 343 0.79 -15.42 16.68
N MET A 344 0.84 -14.11 16.88
CA MET A 344 0.48 -13.12 15.85
C MET A 344 1.39 -13.20 14.62
N ALA A 345 2.69 -13.43 14.79
CA ALA A 345 3.64 -13.60 13.70
C ALA A 345 3.30 -14.82 12.83
N ARG A 346 2.95 -15.96 13.44
CA ARG A 346 2.49 -17.15 12.70
C ARG A 346 1.20 -16.86 11.93
N ALA A 347 0.23 -16.23 12.57
CA ALA A 347 -1.02 -15.84 11.93
C ALA A 347 -0.80 -14.85 10.76
N SER A 348 0.11 -13.91 10.93
CA SER A 348 0.53 -12.99 9.87
C SER A 348 1.13 -13.75 8.69
N ALA A 349 2.02 -14.72 8.93
CA ALA A 349 2.64 -15.53 7.88
C ALA A 349 1.62 -16.31 7.03
N GLU A 350 0.53 -16.79 7.63
CA GLU A 350 -0.54 -17.52 6.92
C GLU A 350 -1.30 -16.64 5.91
N LEU A 351 -1.31 -15.34 6.11
CA LEU A 351 -1.93 -14.36 5.21
C LEU A 351 -1.05 -14.01 4.01
N ALA A 352 0.23 -14.40 4.00
CA ALA A 352 1.16 -14.06 2.94
C ALA A 352 0.73 -14.63 1.58
N ARG A 353 0.88 -13.83 0.53
CA ARG A 353 0.64 -14.21 -0.87
C ARG A 353 1.85 -13.79 -1.72
N PRO A 354 2.96 -14.53 -1.63
CA PRO A 354 4.20 -14.15 -2.30
C PRO A 354 4.08 -14.13 -3.83
N ASP A 355 3.17 -14.92 -4.39
CA ASP A 355 2.89 -15.03 -5.83
C ASP A 355 1.83 -14.03 -6.36
N ALA A 356 1.45 -13.04 -5.55
CA ALA A 356 0.37 -12.10 -5.90
C ALA A 356 0.67 -11.31 -7.19
N ALA A 357 1.92 -10.94 -7.41
CA ALA A 357 2.33 -10.19 -8.60
C ALA A 357 2.20 -11.03 -9.88
N GLU A 358 2.63 -12.27 -9.82
CA GLU A 358 2.55 -13.25 -10.90
C GLU A 358 1.09 -13.58 -11.23
N ARG A 359 0.23 -13.76 -10.22
CA ARG A 359 -1.21 -13.97 -10.39
C ARG A 359 -1.88 -12.77 -11.05
N LEU A 360 -1.57 -11.55 -10.63
CA LEU A 360 -2.11 -10.35 -11.26
C LEU A 360 -1.67 -10.25 -12.72
N ASN A 361 -0.42 -10.55 -13.03
CA ASN A 361 0.12 -10.58 -14.38
C ASN A 361 -0.57 -11.65 -15.24
N ALA A 362 -0.87 -12.82 -14.66
CA ALA A 362 -1.61 -13.88 -15.34
C ALA A 362 -3.02 -13.42 -15.74
N GLU A 363 -3.75 -12.71 -14.87
CA GLU A 363 -5.07 -12.16 -15.19
C GLU A 363 -5.01 -11.10 -16.30
N VAL A 364 -3.96 -10.27 -16.30
CA VAL A 364 -3.72 -9.29 -17.38
C VAL A 364 -3.51 -10.00 -18.72
N ARG A 365 -2.70 -11.07 -18.74
CA ARG A 365 -2.44 -11.87 -19.97
C ARG A 365 -3.67 -12.62 -20.45
N ALA A 366 -4.42 -13.22 -19.53
CA ALA A 366 -5.64 -13.98 -19.87
C ALA A 366 -6.72 -13.11 -20.53
N CYS A 367 -6.65 -11.81 -20.42
CA CYS A 367 -7.58 -10.89 -21.08
C CYS A 367 -7.24 -10.60 -22.56
N VAL A 368 -6.08 -11.03 -23.06
CA VAL A 368 -5.60 -10.77 -24.44
C VAL A 368 -5.27 -12.05 -25.22
N SER A 369 -5.32 -13.18 -24.57
CA SER A 369 -5.31 -14.53 -25.18
C SER A 369 -6.74 -14.95 -25.51
#